data_9d259467663a7fb7f5ae7021b52e39ff
#
_entry.id   9d259467663a7fb7f5ae7021b52e39ff
#
_cell.length_a   1.000
_cell.length_b   1.000
_cell.length_c   1.000
_cell.angle_alpha   90.00
_cell.angle_beta   90.00
_cell.angle_gamma   90.00
#
_symmetry.space_group_name_H-M   'P 1'
#
loop_
_entity.id
_entity.type
_entity.pdbx_description
1 polymer ?
#
loop_
_entity_poly.entity_id
_entity_poly.type
_entity_poly.pdbx_seq_one_letter_code
_entity_poly.pdbx_strand_id
1 'polypeptide(L)'
;MIVMMFEGNGGFMNNTERLMRLSQALGFEALDIVEIFELGHIEMREEEVEKLLLGQNTSPFEYETLEAFLNGLIVFNRGESPLKPGQTERKPMTVEDPRSINNVMLKKMKIAFSLSSEDMLDLFKEVEISISKDKLSSLFRKEGHKSYKYCRDVYVVGFLNALGQRSMM
;
A
#
# COMPACT_ATOMS: atom_id res chain seq x y z
N MET A 1 7.73 21.02 5.26
CA MET A 1 7.56 19.63 4.79
C MET A 1 8.61 18.77 5.45
N ILE A 2 8.19 17.93 6.37
CA ILE A 2 9.12 16.99 7.00
C ILE A 2 9.19 15.78 6.08
N VAL A 3 10.21 15.73 5.23
CA VAL A 3 10.61 14.47 4.63
C VAL A 3 11.27 13.69 5.76
N MET A 4 10.50 12.84 6.44
CA MET A 4 11.11 11.85 7.29
C MET A 4 11.86 10.89 6.37
N MET A 5 13.16 11.17 6.20
CA MET A 5 14.08 10.16 5.74
C MET A 5 14.12 9.11 6.85
N PHE A 6 13.36 8.04 6.70
CA PHE A 6 13.73 6.82 7.37
C PHE A 6 15.03 6.39 6.72
N GLU A 7 16.14 6.76 7.32
CA GLU A 7 17.41 6.11 7.06
C GLU A 7 17.24 4.67 7.54
N GLY A 8 16.68 3.86 6.66
CA GLY A 8 16.64 2.42 6.91
C GLY A 8 18.09 1.95 6.97
N ASN A 9 18.47 1.40 8.09
CA ASN A 9 19.71 0.65 8.26
C ASN A 9 19.77 -0.45 7.20
N GLY A 10 20.20 -0.15 5.97
CA GLY A 10 20.61 -1.10 4.92
C GLY A 10 19.76 -2.36 4.70
N GLY A 11 18.57 -2.46 5.30
CA GLY A 11 17.67 -3.60 5.24
C GLY A 11 16.44 -3.33 4.39
N PHE A 12 15.69 -4.38 4.12
CA PHE A 12 14.41 -4.28 3.43
C PHE A 12 13.39 -3.52 4.28
N MET A 13 12.53 -2.74 3.62
CA MET A 13 11.43 -2.03 4.26
C MET A 13 10.49 -3.05 4.93
N ASN A 14 10.14 -2.83 6.20
CA ASN A 14 9.17 -3.66 6.89
C ASN A 14 7.73 -3.14 6.69
N ASN A 15 6.74 -3.90 7.15
CA ASN A 15 5.34 -3.56 6.92
C ASN A 15 4.87 -2.34 7.71
N THR A 16 5.45 -2.10 8.87
CA THR A 16 5.17 -0.87 9.63
C THR A 16 5.66 0.36 8.86
N GLU A 17 6.85 0.30 8.29
CA GLU A 17 7.38 1.39 7.46
C GLU A 17 6.52 1.61 6.21
N ARG A 18 6.04 0.55 5.57
CA ARG A 18 5.14 0.65 4.41
C ARG A 18 3.86 1.40 4.78
N LEU A 19 3.24 1.02 5.87
CA LEU A 19 2.02 1.67 6.36
C LEU A 19 2.28 3.13 6.74
N MET A 20 3.38 3.41 7.42
CA MET A 20 3.75 4.76 7.82
C MET A 20 3.99 5.67 6.61
N ARG A 21 4.74 5.18 5.62
CA ARG A 21 5.00 5.95 4.40
C ARG A 21 3.71 6.23 3.62
N LEU A 22 2.83 5.24 3.54
CA LEU A 22 1.51 5.41 2.91
C LEU A 22 0.68 6.46 3.65
N SER A 23 0.60 6.35 4.95
CA SER A 23 -0.18 7.27 5.79
C SER A 23 0.34 8.71 5.70
N GLN A 24 1.66 8.89 5.71
CA GLN A 24 2.29 10.20 5.56
C GLN A 24 2.06 10.78 4.17
N ALA A 25 2.20 9.97 3.12
CA ALA A 25 2.00 10.41 1.75
C ALA A 25 0.56 10.93 1.52
N LEU A 26 -0.42 10.27 2.14
CA LEU A 26 -1.83 10.61 1.99
C LEU A 26 -2.35 11.59 3.05
N GLY A 27 -1.51 11.97 4.00
CA GLY A 27 -1.88 12.90 5.06
C GLY A 27 -2.92 12.34 6.03
N PHE A 28 -2.92 11.04 6.27
CA PHE A 28 -3.86 10.42 7.19
C PHE A 28 -3.57 10.79 8.64
N GLU A 29 -4.61 11.14 9.35
CA GLU A 29 -4.60 11.31 10.80
C GLU A 29 -4.88 9.97 11.50
N ALA A 30 -4.66 9.92 12.80
CA ALA A 30 -4.86 8.68 13.57
C ALA A 30 -6.26 8.09 13.41
N LEU A 31 -7.29 8.92 13.41
CA LEU A 31 -8.68 8.47 13.25
C LEU A 31 -8.95 7.90 11.85
N ASP A 32 -8.33 8.45 10.81
CA ASP A 32 -8.43 7.90 9.45
C ASP A 32 -7.87 6.49 9.41
N ILE A 33 -6.71 6.28 10.04
CA ILE A 33 -6.04 4.98 10.08
C ILE A 33 -6.90 3.96 10.85
N VAL A 34 -7.47 4.35 11.98
CA VAL A 34 -8.39 3.52 12.75
C VAL A 34 -9.58 3.09 11.89
N GLU A 35 -10.20 4.03 11.18
CA GLU A 35 -11.34 3.75 10.30
C GLU A 35 -10.95 2.80 9.16
N ILE A 36 -9.81 3.04 8.52
CA ILE A 36 -9.33 2.17 7.42
C ILE A 36 -9.08 0.75 7.92
N PHE A 37 -8.47 0.58 9.08
CA PHE A 37 -8.30 -0.75 9.68
C PHE A 37 -9.64 -1.42 9.96
N GLU A 38 -10.60 -0.68 10.50
CA GLU A 38 -11.95 -1.19 10.77
C GLU A 38 -12.63 -1.67 9.48
N LEU A 39 -12.52 -0.88 8.40
CA LEU A 39 -13.02 -1.28 7.08
C LEU A 39 -12.32 -2.52 6.53
N GLY A 40 -11.09 -2.76 6.95
CA GLY A 40 -10.34 -3.99 6.65
C GLY A 40 -10.57 -5.12 7.66
N HIS A 41 -11.55 -4.97 8.55
CA HIS A 41 -11.92 -5.94 9.59
C HIS A 41 -10.86 -6.17 10.66
N ILE A 42 -10.04 -5.15 10.93
CA ILE A 42 -9.10 -5.15 12.05
C ILE A 42 -9.47 -4.03 13.00
N GLU A 43 -9.73 -4.41 14.26
CA GLU A 43 -9.95 -3.45 15.32
C GLU A 43 -8.60 -2.92 15.81
N MET A 44 -8.43 -1.61 15.76
CA MET A 44 -7.24 -0.94 16.26
C MET A 44 -7.64 0.27 17.06
N ARG A 45 -7.05 0.43 18.25
CA ARG A 45 -7.33 1.57 19.11
C ARG A 45 -6.54 2.80 18.65
N GLU A 46 -7.15 3.96 18.81
CA GLU A 46 -6.52 5.23 18.47
C GLU A 46 -5.14 5.40 19.15
N GLU A 47 -5.02 4.99 20.40
CA GLU A 47 -3.76 5.04 21.15
C GLU A 47 -2.65 4.21 20.51
N GLU A 48 -3.00 3.05 19.96
CA GLU A 48 -2.05 2.19 19.25
C GLU A 48 -1.58 2.84 17.95
N VAL A 49 -2.48 3.50 17.23
CA VAL A 49 -2.18 4.23 16.01
C VAL A 49 -1.31 5.46 16.30
N GLU A 50 -1.63 6.19 17.36
CA GLU A 50 -0.83 7.35 17.78
C GLU A 50 0.61 6.96 18.11
N LYS A 51 0.80 5.85 18.81
CA LYS A 51 2.14 5.30 19.09
C LYS A 51 2.86 4.94 17.80
N LEU A 52 2.14 4.34 16.86
CA LEU A 52 2.67 4.02 15.54
C LEU A 52 3.16 5.27 14.81
N LEU A 53 2.35 6.34 14.79
CA LEU A 53 2.69 7.60 14.15
C LEU A 53 3.87 8.30 14.79
N LEU A 54 4.10 8.07 16.09
CA LEU A 54 5.25 8.59 16.83
C LEU A 54 6.51 7.72 16.70
N GLY A 55 6.44 6.63 15.94
CA GLY A 55 7.56 5.71 15.79
C GLY A 55 7.86 4.87 17.03
N GLN A 56 6.90 4.75 17.94
CA GLN A 56 7.07 4.03 19.21
C GLN A 56 6.73 2.55 19.11
N ASN A 57 6.19 2.11 18.01
CA ASN A 57 5.93 0.70 17.76
C ASN A 57 7.17 0.06 17.14
N THR A 58 7.79 -0.85 17.86
CA THR A 58 9.03 -1.52 17.45
C THR A 58 8.77 -2.88 16.75
N SER A 59 7.55 -3.41 16.83
CA SER A 59 7.21 -4.69 16.23
C SER A 59 6.60 -4.48 14.84
N PRO A 60 7.20 -5.04 13.77
CA PRO A 60 6.63 -4.94 12.43
C PRO A 60 5.27 -5.63 12.36
N PHE A 61 4.36 -5.07 11.57
CA PHE A 61 3.08 -5.71 11.29
C PHE A 61 3.27 -6.99 10.47
N GLU A 62 2.39 -7.96 10.70
CA GLU A 62 2.25 -9.12 9.83
C GLU A 62 1.81 -8.69 8.43
N TYR A 63 2.08 -9.51 7.41
CA TYR A 63 1.66 -9.23 6.03
C TYR A 63 0.15 -9.14 5.91
N GLU A 64 -0.54 -10.01 6.62
CA GLU A 64 -2.01 -10.04 6.66
C GLU A 64 -2.58 -8.74 7.23
N THR A 65 -1.93 -8.16 8.22
CA THR A 65 -2.34 -6.89 8.81
C THR A 65 -2.21 -5.75 7.81
N LEU A 66 -1.10 -5.69 7.09
CA LEU A 66 -0.91 -4.68 6.04
C LEU A 66 -1.91 -4.88 4.91
N GLU A 67 -2.12 -6.11 4.45
CA GLU A 67 -3.08 -6.38 3.38
C GLU A 67 -4.51 -6.02 3.82
N ALA A 68 -4.88 -6.29 5.06
CA ALA A 68 -6.17 -5.89 5.61
C ALA A 68 -6.34 -4.36 5.59
N PHE A 69 -5.30 -3.62 5.95
CA PHE A 69 -5.30 -2.16 5.84
C PHE A 69 -5.51 -1.70 4.39
N LEU A 70 -4.81 -2.30 3.44
CA LEU A 70 -4.96 -1.98 2.01
C LEU A 70 -6.37 -2.30 1.49
N ASN A 71 -6.96 -3.39 1.94
CA ASN A 71 -8.35 -3.72 1.63
C ASN A 71 -9.30 -2.68 2.21
N GLY A 72 -9.06 -2.24 3.44
CA GLY A 72 -9.80 -1.15 4.07
C GLY A 72 -9.66 0.16 3.31
N LEU A 73 -8.46 0.46 2.81
CA LEU A 73 -8.21 1.66 2.01
C LEU A 73 -9.03 1.66 0.71
N ILE A 74 -9.17 0.52 0.07
CA ILE A 74 -10.01 0.41 -1.12
C ILE A 74 -11.47 0.75 -0.78
N VAL A 75 -11.99 0.21 0.30
CA VAL A 75 -13.36 0.51 0.77
C VAL A 75 -13.49 1.99 1.16
N PHE A 76 -12.50 2.52 1.86
CA PHE A 76 -12.46 3.92 2.29
C PHE A 76 -12.57 4.89 1.11
N ASN A 77 -11.87 4.59 0.02
CA ASN A 77 -11.82 5.45 -1.16
C ASN A 77 -12.96 5.19 -2.15
N ARG A 78 -13.44 3.95 -2.26
CA ARG A 78 -14.37 3.55 -3.32
C ARG A 78 -15.72 3.06 -2.81
N GLY A 79 -15.86 2.87 -1.52
CA GLY A 79 -17.03 2.24 -0.93
C GLY A 79 -17.01 0.71 -1.09
N GLU A 80 -17.97 0.06 -0.47
CA GLU A 80 -18.08 -1.39 -0.52
C GLU A 80 -18.58 -1.86 -1.89
N SER A 81 -17.89 -2.87 -2.44
CA SER A 81 -18.39 -3.56 -3.62
C SER A 81 -19.43 -4.59 -3.21
N PRO A 82 -20.56 -4.67 -3.92
CA PRO A 82 -21.54 -5.73 -3.64
C PRO A 82 -20.91 -7.10 -3.86
N LEU A 83 -21.32 -8.07 -3.05
CA LEU A 83 -20.91 -9.45 -3.23
C LEU A 83 -21.47 -9.97 -4.55
N LYS A 84 -20.67 -10.74 -5.29
CA LYS A 84 -21.13 -11.39 -6.49
C LYS A 84 -22.14 -12.48 -6.16
N PRO A 85 -23.10 -12.78 -7.07
CA PRO A 85 -24.04 -13.88 -6.84
C PRO A 85 -23.32 -15.18 -6.48
N GLY A 86 -23.73 -15.79 -5.36
CA GLY A 86 -23.10 -17.01 -4.83
C GLY A 86 -21.87 -16.80 -3.96
N GLN A 87 -21.41 -15.57 -3.82
CA GLN A 87 -20.29 -15.22 -2.94
C GLN A 87 -20.83 -14.89 -1.54
N THR A 88 -20.45 -15.67 -0.54
CA THR A 88 -20.90 -15.47 0.85
C THR A 88 -19.90 -14.67 1.67
N GLU A 89 -18.65 -14.59 1.23
CA GLU A 89 -17.57 -13.91 1.92
C GLU A 89 -16.75 -13.06 0.95
N ARG A 90 -16.07 -12.07 1.51
CA ARG A 90 -15.13 -11.26 0.76
C ARG A 90 -13.90 -12.10 0.37
N LYS A 91 -13.23 -11.69 -0.71
CA LYS A 91 -12.01 -12.37 -1.15
C LYS A 91 -11.04 -12.52 0.01
N PRO A 92 -10.48 -13.73 0.18
CA PRO A 92 -9.44 -13.94 1.17
C PRO A 92 -8.19 -13.11 0.84
N MET A 93 -7.28 -13.04 1.80
CA MET A 93 -5.99 -12.41 1.61
C MET A 93 -5.23 -13.05 0.43
N THR A 94 -4.50 -12.23 -0.32
CA THR A 94 -3.82 -12.66 -1.55
C THR A 94 -2.31 -12.85 -1.37
N VAL A 95 -1.74 -12.39 -0.26
CA VAL A 95 -0.31 -12.57 0.01
C VAL A 95 -0.06 -14.03 0.41
N GLU A 96 0.57 -14.76 -0.46
CA GLU A 96 1.01 -16.14 -0.20
C GLU A 96 2.49 -16.17 0.15
N ASP A 97 3.30 -15.37 -0.53
CA ASP A 97 4.74 -15.25 -0.30
C ASP A 97 5.03 -13.84 0.22
N PRO A 98 5.69 -13.70 1.40
CA PRO A 98 6.06 -12.40 1.95
C PRO A 98 6.80 -11.48 0.99
N ARG A 99 7.58 -12.04 0.05
CA ARG A 99 8.31 -11.27 -0.96
C ARG A 99 7.39 -10.55 -1.94
N SER A 100 6.14 -10.95 -2.05
CA SER A 100 5.17 -10.35 -2.96
C SER A 100 4.42 -9.15 -2.35
N ILE A 101 4.72 -8.77 -1.13
CA ILE A 101 3.97 -7.70 -0.44
C ILE A 101 3.98 -6.38 -1.20
N ASN A 102 5.09 -6.00 -1.80
CA ASN A 102 5.19 -4.78 -2.60
C ASN A 102 4.30 -4.84 -3.84
N ASN A 103 4.23 -5.99 -4.49
CA ASN A 103 3.35 -6.22 -5.64
C ASN A 103 1.88 -6.07 -5.24
N VAL A 104 1.50 -6.69 -4.13
CA VAL A 104 0.14 -6.60 -3.58
C VAL A 104 -0.20 -5.17 -3.20
N MET A 105 0.71 -4.49 -2.51
CA MET A 105 0.54 -3.09 -2.10
C MET A 105 0.32 -2.17 -3.30
N LEU A 106 1.19 -2.27 -4.31
CA LEU A 106 1.12 -1.45 -5.51
C LEU A 106 -0.21 -1.68 -6.26
N LYS A 107 -0.61 -2.95 -6.39
CA LYS A 107 -1.86 -3.33 -7.04
C LYS A 107 -3.09 -2.79 -6.29
N LYS A 108 -3.12 -2.94 -4.97
CA LYS A 108 -4.25 -2.47 -4.15
C LYS A 108 -4.34 -0.95 -4.12
N MET A 109 -3.21 -0.25 -4.12
CA MET A 109 -3.20 1.21 -4.26
C MET A 109 -3.71 1.65 -5.62
N LYS A 110 -3.32 0.95 -6.69
CA LYS A 110 -3.86 1.20 -8.04
C LYS A 110 -5.38 1.12 -8.04
N ILE A 111 -5.94 0.10 -7.38
CA ILE A 111 -7.38 -0.09 -7.25
C ILE A 111 -8.00 1.03 -6.39
N ALA A 112 -7.43 1.28 -5.22
CA ALA A 112 -7.96 2.26 -4.27
C ALA A 112 -8.06 3.67 -4.86
N PHE A 113 -7.11 4.05 -5.71
CA PHE A 113 -7.07 5.38 -6.35
C PHE A 113 -7.62 5.38 -7.77
N SER A 114 -8.18 4.27 -8.22
CA SER A 114 -8.76 4.12 -9.57
C SER A 114 -7.81 4.54 -10.69
N LEU A 115 -6.56 4.11 -10.58
CA LEU A 115 -5.51 4.47 -11.53
C LEU A 115 -5.45 3.49 -12.70
N SER A 116 -5.23 4.03 -13.90
CA SER A 116 -4.88 3.22 -15.07
C SER A 116 -3.37 2.91 -15.08
N SER A 117 -2.95 2.02 -15.96
CA SER A 117 -1.52 1.75 -16.14
C SER A 117 -0.75 2.98 -16.62
N GLU A 118 -1.36 3.80 -17.47
CA GLU A 118 -0.80 5.07 -17.90
C GLU A 118 -0.63 6.06 -16.76
N ASP A 119 -1.63 6.15 -15.87
CA ASP A 119 -1.54 6.98 -14.66
C ASP A 119 -0.36 6.55 -13.79
N MET A 120 -0.16 5.24 -13.64
CA MET A 120 0.95 4.68 -12.87
C MET A 120 2.30 5.06 -13.48
N LEU A 121 2.42 4.94 -14.82
CA LEU A 121 3.65 5.34 -15.53
C LEU A 121 3.94 6.83 -15.37
N ASP A 122 2.92 7.67 -15.44
CA ASP A 122 3.05 9.12 -15.24
C ASP A 122 3.51 9.45 -13.83
N LEU A 123 2.98 8.76 -12.82
CA LEU A 123 3.39 8.94 -11.43
C LEU A 123 4.87 8.58 -11.24
N PHE A 124 5.32 7.47 -11.79
CA PHE A 124 6.73 7.09 -11.72
C PHE A 124 7.63 8.11 -12.42
N LYS A 125 7.19 8.62 -13.55
CA LYS A 125 7.92 9.63 -14.30
C LYS A 125 8.08 10.93 -13.51
N GLU A 126 7.07 11.34 -12.76
CA GLU A 126 7.13 12.53 -11.91
C GLU A 126 8.22 12.47 -10.85
N VAL A 127 8.61 11.28 -10.43
CA VAL A 127 9.67 11.04 -9.44
C VAL A 127 10.94 10.46 -10.08
N GLU A 128 11.07 10.65 -11.39
CA GLU A 128 12.25 10.25 -12.18
C GLU A 128 12.57 8.75 -12.13
N ILE A 129 11.55 7.92 -11.94
CA ILE A 129 11.70 6.48 -12.03
C ILE A 129 11.30 6.04 -13.44
N SER A 130 12.29 5.54 -14.19
CA SER A 130 12.06 5.00 -15.52
C SER A 130 11.56 3.56 -15.40
N ILE A 131 10.34 3.33 -15.84
CA ILE A 131 9.74 1.99 -15.87
C ILE A 131 9.00 1.80 -17.18
N SER A 132 9.26 0.70 -17.86
CA SER A 132 8.54 0.36 -19.11
C SER A 132 7.16 -0.21 -18.81
N LYS A 133 6.28 -0.17 -19.80
CA LYS A 133 4.96 -0.82 -19.73
C LYS A 133 5.08 -2.31 -19.42
N ASP A 134 6.04 -2.99 -20.06
CA ASP A 134 6.27 -4.41 -19.86
C ASP A 134 6.73 -4.71 -18.44
N LYS A 135 7.62 -3.89 -17.90
CA LYS A 135 8.06 -4.02 -16.52
C LYS A 135 6.89 -3.81 -15.56
N LEU A 136 6.12 -2.75 -15.73
CA LEU A 136 4.94 -2.48 -14.89
C LEU A 136 3.95 -3.65 -14.97
N SER A 137 3.66 -4.13 -16.18
CA SER A 137 2.80 -5.29 -16.39
C SER A 137 3.27 -6.52 -15.62
N SER A 138 4.59 -6.76 -15.61
CA SER A 138 5.18 -7.90 -14.90
C SER A 138 4.99 -7.83 -13.38
N LEU A 139 4.90 -6.62 -12.81
CA LEU A 139 4.64 -6.41 -11.39
C LEU A 139 3.19 -6.75 -11.00
N PHE A 140 2.26 -6.69 -11.96
CA PHE A 140 0.84 -6.96 -11.74
C PHE A 140 0.40 -8.36 -12.17
N ARG A 141 1.28 -9.17 -12.73
CA ARG A 141 0.97 -10.56 -13.05
C ARG A 141 0.67 -11.35 -11.79
N LYS A 142 -0.07 -12.45 -11.96
CA LYS A 142 -0.30 -13.38 -10.87
C LYS A 142 1.03 -14.05 -10.49
N GLU A 143 1.25 -14.19 -9.20
CA GLU A 143 2.40 -14.94 -8.69
C GLU A 143 2.41 -16.35 -9.28
N GLY A 144 3.58 -16.81 -9.70
CA GLY A 144 3.73 -18.07 -10.45
C GLY A 144 3.66 -17.93 -11.97
N HIS A 145 3.21 -16.79 -12.50
CA HIS A 145 3.27 -16.55 -13.94
C HIS A 145 4.73 -16.36 -14.37
N LYS A 146 5.08 -16.90 -15.56
CA LYS A 146 6.45 -16.83 -16.08
C LYS A 146 7.00 -15.41 -16.22
N SER A 147 6.13 -14.43 -16.43
CA SER A 147 6.49 -13.01 -16.57
C SER A 147 6.38 -12.21 -15.27
N TYR A 148 6.01 -12.86 -14.16
CA TYR A 148 5.92 -12.23 -12.85
C TYR A 148 7.29 -11.81 -12.36
N LYS A 149 7.37 -10.61 -11.77
CA LYS A 149 8.59 -10.12 -11.12
C LYS A 149 8.24 -9.51 -9.77
N TYR A 150 9.09 -9.74 -8.78
CA TYR A 150 8.95 -9.11 -7.48
C TYR A 150 9.20 -7.61 -7.59
N CYS A 151 8.32 -6.83 -6.97
CA CYS A 151 8.43 -5.37 -6.91
C CYS A 151 9.46 -4.97 -5.85
N ARG A 152 10.46 -4.19 -6.25
CA ARG A 152 11.47 -3.67 -5.33
C ARG A 152 10.91 -2.49 -4.52
N ASP A 153 11.45 -2.29 -3.32
CA ASP A 153 11.03 -1.20 -2.43
C ASP A 153 11.09 0.18 -3.11
N VAL A 154 12.07 0.41 -3.98
CA VAL A 154 12.22 1.70 -4.67
C VAL A 154 10.97 2.10 -5.46
N TYR A 155 10.24 1.13 -6.02
CA TYR A 155 9.01 1.42 -6.76
C TYR A 155 7.87 1.83 -5.82
N VAL A 156 7.73 1.15 -4.70
CA VAL A 156 6.71 1.51 -3.70
C VAL A 156 7.00 2.90 -3.12
N VAL A 157 8.23 3.15 -2.71
CA VAL A 157 8.64 4.45 -2.15
C VAL A 157 8.43 5.57 -3.18
N GLY A 158 8.86 5.35 -4.42
CA GLY A 158 8.67 6.34 -5.49
C GLY A 158 7.21 6.62 -5.78
N PHE A 159 6.39 5.58 -5.84
CA PHE A 159 4.94 5.71 -6.05
C PHE A 159 4.30 6.53 -4.92
N LEU A 160 4.63 6.23 -3.67
CA LEU A 160 4.11 6.97 -2.52
C LEU A 160 4.56 8.43 -2.54
N ASN A 161 5.80 8.70 -2.90
CA ASN A 161 6.30 10.08 -3.04
C ASN A 161 5.52 10.84 -4.11
N ALA A 162 5.24 10.21 -5.24
CA ALA A 162 4.46 10.83 -6.31
C ALA A 162 3.02 11.12 -5.88
N LEU A 163 2.38 10.19 -5.18
CA LEU A 163 1.05 10.41 -4.60
C LEU A 163 1.04 11.56 -3.61
N GLY A 164 2.03 11.62 -2.74
CA GLY A 164 2.17 12.68 -1.74
C GLY A 164 2.33 14.05 -2.38
N GLN A 165 3.09 14.16 -3.45
CA GLN A 165 3.28 15.40 -4.20
C GLN A 165 1.95 15.87 -4.83
N ARG A 166 1.16 14.97 -5.39
CA ARG A 166 -0.14 15.31 -5.97
C ARG A 166 -1.15 15.76 -4.91
N SER A 167 -1.12 15.15 -3.73
CA SER A 167 -2.04 15.50 -2.63
C SER A 167 -1.81 16.90 -2.08
N MET A 168 -0.63 17.48 -2.30
CA MET A 168 -0.25 18.79 -1.81
C MET A 168 -0.53 19.92 -2.81
N MET A 169 -1.01 19.58 -3.99
CA MET A 169 -1.30 20.57 -5.04
C MET A 169 -2.77 20.98 -5.05
#